data_e456e55ce0b2100730874272bc33f876
#
_entry.id   e456e55ce0b2100730874272bc33f876
#
_cell.length_a   1.000
_cell.length_b   1.000
_cell.length_c   1.000
_cell.angle_alpha   90.00
_cell.angle_beta   90.00
_cell.angle_gamma   90.00
#
_symmetry.space_group_name_H-M   'P 1'
#
loop_
_entity.id
_entity.type
_entity.pdbx_description
1 polymer ?
#
loop_
_entity_poly.entity_id
_entity_poly.type
_entity_poly.pdbx_seq_one_letter_code
_entity_poly.pdbx_strand_id
1 'polypeptide(L)'
;KRQKYNNDITVATLYKFVEINDLQALRSKIQKLCKENNAKGTILLAKEGINGTISAKNKAIRNILKKIKSDKRFKKIEIKFSETNKIPFNKMKVRIKKEIVTIGDPSINPAILSGDYVKPENWNKFISDPEVIVIDTRNTYETKIGRFKNAIEPKTGSFREFPNWVKEFKNKIKDKNTKIAMYCTGGIRCEKSTSLMKKEGFTNVYHLEGGILKLSLIHISEPTRPPE
;
A
#
# COMPACT_ATOMS: atom_id res chain seq x y z
N LYS A 1 -19.35 0.01 33.89
CA LYS A 1 -19.97 -0.78 32.79
C LYS A 1 -19.26 -0.37 31.50
N ARG A 2 -18.30 -1.17 31.02
CA ARG A 2 -17.72 -1.01 29.67
C ARG A 2 -18.82 -1.34 28.67
N GLN A 3 -19.30 -0.35 27.91
CA GLN A 3 -20.11 -0.60 26.73
C GLN A 3 -19.26 -1.47 25.78
N LYS A 4 -19.69 -2.72 25.56
CA LYS A 4 -19.22 -3.54 24.43
C LYS A 4 -19.68 -2.83 23.16
N TYR A 5 -18.81 -2.09 22.52
CA TYR A 5 -19.05 -1.63 21.17
C TYR A 5 -19.06 -2.87 20.28
N ASN A 6 -20.23 -3.19 19.77
CA ASN A 6 -20.40 -4.30 18.82
C ASN A 6 -19.90 -3.79 17.45
N ASN A 7 -18.62 -3.92 17.19
CA ASN A 7 -18.00 -3.53 15.93
C ASN A 7 -18.31 -4.58 14.86
N ASP A 8 -19.57 -4.62 14.41
CA ASP A 8 -20.01 -5.61 13.42
C ASP A 8 -19.56 -5.29 11.98
N ILE A 9 -18.99 -4.10 11.75
CA ILE A 9 -18.55 -3.64 10.43
C ILE A 9 -17.04 -3.75 10.32
N THR A 10 -16.60 -4.50 9.32
CA THR A 10 -15.18 -4.62 8.94
C THR A 10 -14.91 -3.78 7.69
N VAL A 11 -13.82 -3.04 7.73
CA VAL A 11 -13.24 -2.36 6.59
C VAL A 11 -12.02 -3.17 6.14
N ALA A 12 -11.98 -3.56 4.86
CA ALA A 12 -10.85 -4.25 4.26
C ALA A 12 -10.23 -3.38 3.16
N THR A 13 -8.97 -3.02 3.34
CA THR A 13 -8.16 -2.39 2.30
C THR A 13 -7.28 -3.45 1.67
N LEU A 14 -7.30 -3.54 0.35
CA LEU A 14 -6.64 -4.60 -0.38
C LEU A 14 -5.90 -4.08 -1.61
N TYR A 15 -4.77 -4.70 -1.96
CA TYR A 15 -4.12 -4.49 -3.24
C TYR A 15 -3.28 -5.69 -3.68
N LYS A 16 -3.09 -5.80 -4.99
CA LYS A 16 -2.16 -6.73 -5.61
C LYS A 16 -1.74 -6.21 -6.97
N PHE A 17 -0.44 -6.15 -7.22
CA PHE A 17 0.11 -6.00 -8.55
C PHE A 17 0.19 -7.38 -9.21
N VAL A 18 -0.55 -7.55 -10.29
CA VAL A 18 -0.62 -8.77 -11.09
C VAL A 18 -1.28 -8.44 -12.42
N GLU A 19 -0.83 -9.06 -13.49
CA GLU A 19 -1.41 -8.83 -14.81
C GLU A 19 -2.87 -9.28 -14.89
N ILE A 20 -3.75 -8.39 -15.39
CA ILE A 20 -5.18 -8.63 -15.57
C ILE A 20 -5.57 -8.27 -16.99
N ASN A 21 -5.96 -9.27 -17.77
CA ASN A 21 -6.35 -9.10 -19.18
C ASN A 21 -7.88 -9.11 -19.38
N ASP A 22 -8.64 -9.65 -18.42
CA ASP A 22 -10.11 -9.81 -18.43
C ASP A 22 -10.83 -8.73 -17.60
N LEU A 23 -10.40 -7.47 -17.69
CA LEU A 23 -10.82 -6.37 -16.81
C LEU A 23 -12.33 -6.20 -16.72
N GLN A 24 -13.07 -6.28 -17.84
CA GLN A 24 -14.52 -6.08 -17.86
C GLN A 24 -15.26 -7.24 -17.16
N ALA A 25 -14.85 -8.47 -17.45
CA ALA A 25 -15.42 -9.67 -16.83
C ALA A 25 -15.15 -9.68 -15.31
N LEU A 26 -13.92 -9.38 -14.93
CA LEU A 26 -13.52 -9.29 -13.52
C LEU A 26 -14.28 -8.17 -12.78
N ARG A 27 -14.42 -6.99 -13.42
CA ARG A 27 -15.22 -5.88 -12.87
C ARG A 27 -16.64 -6.31 -12.57
N SER A 28 -17.32 -6.93 -13.55
CA SER A 28 -18.70 -7.38 -13.41
C SER A 28 -18.85 -8.41 -12.30
N LYS A 29 -17.92 -9.38 -12.24
CA LYS A 29 -17.87 -10.41 -11.19
C LYS A 29 -17.71 -9.80 -9.80
N ILE A 30 -16.76 -8.89 -9.61
CA ILE A 30 -16.51 -8.25 -8.31
C ILE A 30 -17.68 -7.35 -7.92
N GLN A 31 -18.25 -6.59 -8.86
CA GLN A 31 -19.38 -5.71 -8.58
C GLN A 31 -20.61 -6.49 -8.13
N LYS A 32 -20.93 -7.61 -8.81
CA LYS A 32 -22.01 -8.52 -8.42
C LYS A 32 -21.78 -9.10 -7.02
N LEU A 33 -20.57 -9.62 -6.77
CA LEU A 33 -20.17 -10.19 -5.48
C LEU A 33 -20.31 -9.20 -4.33
N CYS A 34 -19.86 -7.96 -4.51
CA CYS A 34 -19.98 -6.90 -3.52
C CYS A 34 -21.43 -6.49 -3.27
N LYS A 35 -22.25 -6.42 -4.34
CA LYS A 35 -23.69 -6.11 -4.25
C LYS A 35 -24.44 -7.19 -3.45
N GLU A 36 -24.23 -8.47 -3.76
CA GLU A 36 -24.85 -9.61 -3.06
C GLU A 36 -24.50 -9.66 -1.57
N ASN A 37 -23.36 -9.11 -1.19
CA ASN A 37 -22.88 -9.03 0.20
C ASN A 37 -23.12 -7.67 0.87
N ASN A 38 -23.90 -6.77 0.25
CA ASN A 38 -24.18 -5.41 0.74
C ASN A 38 -22.90 -4.62 1.09
N ALA A 39 -21.80 -4.89 0.40
CA ALA A 39 -20.55 -4.15 0.61
C ALA A 39 -20.62 -2.77 -0.04
N LYS A 40 -19.92 -1.81 0.58
CA LYS A 40 -19.73 -0.46 0.07
C LYS A 40 -18.25 -0.12 0.06
N GLY A 41 -17.84 0.80 -0.82
CA GLY A 41 -16.46 1.20 -0.98
C GLY A 41 -16.07 1.39 -2.44
N THR A 42 -14.77 1.34 -2.70
CA THR A 42 -14.25 1.49 -4.05
C THR A 42 -13.19 0.44 -4.33
N ILE A 43 -13.30 -0.23 -5.45
CA ILE A 43 -12.26 -1.10 -6.01
C ILE A 43 -11.83 -0.55 -7.36
N LEU A 44 -10.54 -0.41 -7.55
CA LEU A 44 -9.90 -0.03 -8.79
C LEU A 44 -9.27 -1.26 -9.44
N LEU A 45 -9.49 -1.45 -10.72
CA LEU A 45 -8.90 -2.48 -11.54
C LEU A 45 -8.12 -1.82 -12.68
N ALA A 46 -6.94 -2.34 -12.96
CA ALA A 46 -6.13 -1.95 -14.11
C ALA A 46 -5.40 -3.19 -14.65
N LYS A 47 -4.78 -3.07 -15.82
CA LYS A 47 -3.94 -4.16 -16.35
C LYS A 47 -2.85 -4.60 -15.37
N GLU A 48 -2.40 -3.68 -14.52
CA GLU A 48 -1.34 -3.91 -13.52
C GLU A 48 -1.84 -4.51 -12.21
N GLY A 49 -3.16 -4.61 -11.95
CA GLY A 49 -3.65 -5.19 -10.72
C GLY A 49 -4.98 -4.68 -10.18
N ILE A 50 -5.14 -4.82 -8.88
CA ILE A 50 -6.32 -4.45 -8.09
C ILE A 50 -5.91 -3.60 -6.88
N ASN A 51 -6.70 -2.59 -6.54
CA ASN A 51 -6.57 -1.79 -5.33
C ASN A 51 -7.95 -1.32 -4.86
N GLY A 52 -8.20 -1.35 -3.57
CA GLY A 52 -9.46 -0.82 -3.08
C GLY A 52 -9.65 -0.93 -1.58
N THR A 53 -10.72 -0.28 -1.12
CA THR A 53 -11.19 -0.37 0.25
C THR A 53 -12.70 -0.61 0.23
N ILE A 54 -13.12 -1.64 0.92
CA ILE A 54 -14.53 -2.04 1.03
C ILE A 54 -14.92 -2.23 2.48
N SER A 55 -16.18 -2.03 2.79
CA SER A 55 -16.74 -2.27 4.12
C SER A 55 -18.09 -2.98 4.03
N ALA A 56 -18.30 -3.90 4.94
CA ALA A 56 -19.55 -4.62 5.14
C ALA A 56 -19.53 -5.30 6.52
N LYS A 57 -20.59 -6.04 6.85
CA LYS A 57 -20.56 -6.93 8.02
C LYS A 57 -19.41 -7.93 7.92
N ASN A 58 -18.82 -8.27 9.04
CA ASN A 58 -17.64 -9.15 9.12
C ASN A 58 -17.78 -10.44 8.28
N LYS A 59 -18.89 -11.15 8.40
CA LYS A 59 -19.16 -12.37 7.61
C LYS A 59 -19.19 -12.11 6.10
N ALA A 60 -19.74 -10.97 5.68
CA ALA A 60 -19.81 -10.57 4.28
C ALA A 60 -18.42 -10.25 3.71
N ILE A 61 -17.58 -9.51 4.45
CA ILE A 61 -16.19 -9.24 4.05
C ILE A 61 -15.40 -10.55 3.89
N ARG A 62 -15.52 -11.49 4.83
CA ARG A 62 -14.86 -12.81 4.72
C ARG A 62 -15.29 -13.56 3.47
N ASN A 63 -16.59 -13.57 3.15
CA ASN A 63 -17.11 -14.21 1.95
C ASN A 63 -16.57 -13.57 0.67
N ILE A 64 -16.58 -12.24 0.57
CA ILE A 64 -16.04 -11.50 -0.57
C ILE A 64 -14.55 -11.84 -0.77
N LEU A 65 -13.75 -11.76 0.29
CA LEU A 65 -12.32 -12.02 0.22
C LEU A 65 -12.00 -13.49 -0.12
N LYS A 66 -12.76 -14.43 0.41
CA LYS A 66 -12.64 -15.85 0.03
C LYS A 66 -12.88 -16.06 -1.46
N LYS A 67 -13.91 -15.42 -2.02
CA LYS A 67 -14.22 -15.49 -3.46
C LYS A 67 -13.17 -14.77 -4.32
N ILE A 68 -12.65 -13.64 -3.90
CA ILE A 68 -11.54 -12.96 -4.59
C ILE A 68 -10.30 -13.85 -4.58
N LYS A 69 -9.91 -14.41 -3.42
CA LYS A 69 -8.74 -15.28 -3.28
C LYS A 69 -8.86 -16.63 -4.01
N SER A 70 -10.06 -17.07 -4.39
CA SER A 70 -10.24 -18.27 -5.20
C SER A 70 -9.69 -18.11 -6.62
N ASP A 71 -9.53 -16.88 -7.10
CA ASP A 71 -8.79 -16.58 -8.32
C ASP A 71 -7.29 -16.66 -8.01
N LYS A 72 -6.55 -17.52 -8.75
CA LYS A 72 -5.12 -17.77 -8.53
C LYS A 72 -4.28 -16.49 -8.53
N ARG A 73 -4.67 -15.49 -9.31
CA ARG A 73 -4.00 -14.17 -9.39
C ARG A 73 -4.00 -13.45 -8.05
N PHE A 74 -5.05 -13.64 -7.25
CA PHE A 74 -5.25 -12.93 -5.98
C PHE A 74 -5.00 -13.79 -4.73
N LYS A 75 -4.45 -15.00 -4.87
CA LYS A 75 -4.16 -15.88 -3.74
C LYS A 75 -3.31 -15.20 -2.66
N LYS A 76 -2.32 -14.40 -3.07
CA LYS A 76 -1.42 -13.63 -2.19
C LYS A 76 -1.73 -12.14 -2.22
N ILE A 77 -3.02 -11.75 -2.23
CA ILE A 77 -3.41 -10.35 -2.15
C ILE A 77 -3.13 -9.80 -0.75
N GLU A 78 -2.52 -8.61 -0.69
CA GLU A 78 -2.33 -7.89 0.57
C GLU A 78 -3.65 -7.34 1.06
N ILE A 79 -3.97 -7.60 2.34
CA ILE A 79 -5.22 -7.15 2.95
C ILE A 79 -4.93 -6.62 4.34
N LYS A 80 -5.50 -5.45 4.63
CA LYS A 80 -5.50 -4.85 5.97
C LYS A 80 -6.94 -4.68 6.43
N PHE A 81 -7.17 -4.98 7.70
CA PHE A 81 -8.47 -4.89 8.33
C PHE A 81 -8.50 -3.78 9.36
N SER A 82 -9.64 -3.11 9.45
CA SER A 82 -10.01 -2.28 10.59
C SER A 82 -11.48 -2.47 10.89
N GLU A 83 -11.88 -2.17 12.12
CA GLU A 83 -13.26 -2.30 12.58
C GLU A 83 -13.87 -0.93 12.79
N THR A 84 -15.17 -0.81 12.58
CA THR A 84 -15.93 0.43 12.78
C THR A 84 -17.37 0.11 13.16
N ASN A 85 -18.03 1.07 13.77
CA ASN A 85 -19.46 0.95 14.13
C ASN A 85 -20.42 1.32 12.99
N LYS A 86 -19.90 2.00 11.96
CA LYS A 86 -20.70 2.46 10.81
C LYS A 86 -19.97 2.17 9.50
N ILE A 87 -20.74 1.86 8.46
CA ILE A 87 -20.19 1.75 7.11
C ILE A 87 -19.72 3.15 6.66
N PRO A 88 -18.41 3.35 6.40
CA PRO A 88 -17.87 4.67 6.10
C PRO A 88 -18.10 5.11 4.65
N PHE A 89 -18.75 4.28 3.83
CA PHE A 89 -18.97 4.54 2.42
C PHE A 89 -20.45 4.54 2.08
N ASN A 90 -20.86 5.42 1.15
CA ASN A 90 -22.27 5.51 0.72
C ASN A 90 -22.63 4.51 -0.39
N LYS A 91 -21.70 4.24 -1.32
CA LYS A 91 -21.94 3.42 -2.53
C LYS A 91 -20.79 2.43 -2.74
N MET A 92 -21.11 1.34 -3.46
CA MET A 92 -20.09 0.45 -4.01
C MET A 92 -19.70 0.89 -5.43
N LYS A 93 -18.41 1.02 -5.69
CA LYS A 93 -17.88 1.40 -7.01
C LYS A 93 -16.75 0.43 -7.39
N VAL A 94 -16.87 -0.21 -8.54
CA VAL A 94 -15.76 -0.97 -9.16
C VAL A 94 -15.42 -0.27 -10.48
N ARG A 95 -14.20 0.28 -10.57
CA ARG A 95 -13.78 1.12 -11.69
C ARG A 95 -12.54 0.55 -12.37
N ILE A 96 -12.53 0.58 -13.70
CA ILE A 96 -11.34 0.31 -14.50
C ILE A 96 -10.59 1.63 -14.66
N LYS A 97 -9.29 1.58 -14.40
CA LYS A 97 -8.36 2.70 -14.50
C LYS A 97 -7.13 2.31 -15.33
N LYS A 98 -6.31 3.28 -15.71
CA LYS A 98 -5.01 3.03 -16.34
C LYS A 98 -4.00 2.44 -15.34
N GLU A 99 -4.07 2.89 -14.09
CA GLU A 99 -3.20 2.49 -12.98
C GLU A 99 -4.02 2.30 -11.71
N ILE A 100 -3.64 1.33 -10.87
CA ILE A 100 -4.29 1.12 -9.55
C ILE A 100 -3.78 2.07 -8.48
N VAL A 101 -2.57 2.61 -8.64
CA VAL A 101 -2.03 3.76 -7.93
C VAL A 101 -1.27 4.60 -8.95
N THR A 102 -1.64 5.87 -9.07
CA THR A 102 -1.21 6.68 -10.20
C THR A 102 0.15 7.31 -9.95
N ILE A 103 1.18 6.81 -10.60
CA ILE A 103 2.51 7.45 -10.68
C ILE A 103 2.67 8.27 -11.96
N GLY A 104 1.83 8.03 -12.98
CA GLY A 104 1.85 8.76 -14.25
C GLY A 104 2.78 8.15 -15.31
N ASP A 105 3.37 6.98 -15.05
CA ASP A 105 4.17 6.22 -16.00
C ASP A 105 3.69 4.75 -16.03
N PRO A 106 2.88 4.37 -17.04
CA PRO A 106 2.35 3.01 -17.15
C PRO A 106 3.41 1.93 -17.42
N SER A 107 4.64 2.32 -17.77
CA SER A 107 5.76 1.38 -17.97
C SER A 107 6.35 0.89 -16.65
N ILE A 108 6.01 1.51 -15.52
CA ILE A 108 6.42 1.07 -14.21
C ILE A 108 5.56 -0.12 -13.80
N ASN A 109 6.18 -1.31 -13.79
CA ASN A 109 5.49 -2.57 -13.47
C ASN A 109 6.12 -3.27 -12.27
N PRO A 110 5.56 -3.09 -11.06
CA PRO A 110 6.07 -3.72 -9.84
C PRO A 110 6.01 -5.26 -9.84
N ALA A 111 5.17 -5.86 -10.68
CA ALA A 111 5.10 -7.32 -10.79
C ALA A 111 6.37 -7.90 -11.47
N ILE A 112 7.09 -7.08 -12.25
CA ILE A 112 8.32 -7.48 -12.94
C ILE A 112 9.55 -7.02 -12.16
N LEU A 113 9.54 -5.77 -11.69
CA LEU A 113 10.68 -5.15 -11.03
C LEU A 113 10.20 -4.30 -9.85
N SER A 114 10.57 -4.67 -8.64
CA SER A 114 10.33 -3.88 -7.43
C SER A 114 11.53 -3.91 -6.50
N GLY A 115 11.54 -3.05 -5.47
CA GLY A 115 12.51 -3.09 -4.40
C GLY A 115 12.34 -4.33 -3.51
N ASP A 116 13.36 -4.60 -2.71
CA ASP A 116 13.33 -5.68 -1.74
C ASP A 116 12.55 -5.27 -0.49
N TYR A 117 11.78 -6.21 0.08
CA TYR A 117 11.01 -5.93 1.29
C TYR A 117 11.88 -5.95 2.53
N VAL A 118 11.72 -4.94 3.37
CA VAL A 118 12.21 -4.95 4.76
C VAL A 118 11.01 -5.20 5.66
N LYS A 119 11.06 -6.28 6.43
CA LYS A 119 10.01 -6.61 7.39
C LYS A 119 9.92 -5.53 8.49
N PRO A 120 8.73 -5.24 9.02
CA PRO A 120 8.56 -4.24 10.07
C PRO A 120 9.48 -4.44 11.28
N GLU A 121 9.72 -5.68 11.69
CA GLU A 121 10.58 -6.02 12.83
C GLU A 121 12.04 -5.56 12.62
N ASN A 122 12.51 -5.53 11.38
CA ASN A 122 13.86 -5.17 11.01
C ASN A 122 14.00 -3.72 10.57
N TRP A 123 12.87 -3.00 10.39
CA TRP A 123 12.87 -1.68 9.78
C TRP A 123 13.71 -0.65 10.54
N ASN A 124 13.49 -0.52 11.85
CA ASN A 124 14.19 0.47 12.65
C ASN A 124 15.72 0.21 12.66
N LYS A 125 16.14 -1.05 12.76
CA LYS A 125 17.55 -1.42 12.67
C LYS A 125 18.11 -1.07 11.28
N PHE A 126 17.39 -1.35 10.22
CA PHE A 126 17.83 -1.09 8.85
C PHE A 126 18.01 0.40 8.57
N ILE A 127 17.06 1.26 8.97
CA ILE A 127 17.14 2.70 8.74
C ILE A 127 18.05 3.45 9.71
N SER A 128 18.54 2.79 10.77
CA SER A 128 19.53 3.38 11.69
C SER A 128 20.96 3.35 11.15
N ASP A 129 21.22 2.57 10.09
CA ASP A 129 22.48 2.59 9.36
C ASP A 129 22.66 3.96 8.67
N PRO A 130 23.74 4.73 9.00
CA PRO A 130 23.94 6.07 8.43
C PRO A 130 24.19 6.08 6.93
N GLU A 131 24.55 4.93 6.34
CA GLU A 131 24.71 4.77 4.89
C GLU A 131 23.39 4.57 4.14
N VAL A 132 22.27 4.36 4.86
CA VAL A 132 20.95 4.18 4.26
C VAL A 132 20.25 5.51 4.09
N ILE A 133 19.90 5.84 2.85
CA ILE A 133 19.05 7.00 2.55
C ILE A 133 17.59 6.57 2.73
N VAL A 134 16.89 7.23 3.64
CA VAL A 134 15.46 6.97 3.90
C VAL A 134 14.61 7.97 3.15
N ILE A 135 13.62 7.51 2.38
CA ILE A 135 12.72 8.35 1.57
C ILE A 135 11.27 8.09 1.97
N ASP A 136 10.57 9.17 2.32
CA ASP A 136 9.13 9.16 2.58
C ASP A 136 8.37 9.43 1.27
N THR A 137 7.73 8.41 0.72
CA THR A 137 6.98 8.53 -0.55
C THR A 137 5.56 9.03 -0.40
N ARG A 138 5.18 9.49 0.79
CA ARG A 138 3.86 10.04 1.07
C ARG A 138 3.72 11.46 0.55
N ASN A 139 2.48 11.91 0.42
CA ASN A 139 2.20 13.30 0.05
C ASN A 139 2.44 14.23 1.24
N THR A 140 2.69 15.49 0.96
CA THR A 140 3.01 16.53 1.97
C THR A 140 1.98 16.63 3.10
N TYR A 141 0.69 16.41 2.83
CA TYR A 141 -0.34 16.44 3.87
C TYR A 141 -0.24 15.27 4.86
N GLU A 142 0.32 14.12 4.44
CA GLU A 142 0.57 12.97 5.32
C GLU A 142 1.84 13.15 6.15
N THR A 143 2.91 13.70 5.56
CA THR A 143 4.21 13.88 6.22
C THR A 143 4.17 14.91 7.35
N LYS A 144 3.22 15.87 7.29
CA LYS A 144 2.98 16.85 8.37
C LYS A 144 2.54 16.22 9.68
N ILE A 145 1.93 15.03 9.66
CA ILE A 145 1.47 14.34 10.87
C ILE A 145 2.65 13.69 11.62
N GLY A 146 3.70 13.31 10.89
CA GLY A 146 4.91 12.70 11.42
C GLY A 146 5.67 11.93 10.35
N ARG A 147 6.98 11.78 10.55
CA ARG A 147 7.88 11.06 9.66
C ARG A 147 9.05 10.45 10.45
N PHE A 148 9.74 9.51 9.86
CA PHE A 148 10.99 9.01 10.45
C PHE A 148 12.06 10.09 10.48
N LYS A 149 12.86 10.09 11.55
CA LYS A 149 14.01 10.99 11.69
C LYS A 149 14.94 10.81 10.48
N ASN A 150 15.43 11.91 9.92
CA ASN A 150 16.32 11.95 8.76
C ASN A 150 15.72 11.44 7.43
N ALA A 151 14.43 11.13 7.37
CA ALA A 151 13.79 10.79 6.11
C ALA A 151 13.75 12.00 5.16
N ILE A 152 14.16 11.78 3.91
CA ILE A 152 14.01 12.75 2.83
C ILE A 152 12.54 12.79 2.45
N GLU A 153 11.98 13.99 2.41
CA GLU A 153 10.63 14.27 1.94
C GLU A 153 10.68 14.86 0.53
N PRO A 154 10.11 14.19 -0.48
CA PRO A 154 10.01 14.72 -1.84
C PRO A 154 9.17 15.99 -1.96
N LYS A 155 8.37 16.31 -0.96
CA LYS A 155 7.44 17.47 -0.92
C LYS A 155 6.46 17.49 -2.09
N THR A 156 5.97 16.32 -2.49
CA THR A 156 5.01 16.18 -3.57
C THR A 156 3.58 16.38 -3.05
N GLY A 157 2.78 17.15 -3.80
CA GLY A 157 1.34 17.30 -3.53
C GLY A 157 0.55 16.06 -3.96
N SER A 158 1.07 15.34 -4.95
CA SER A 158 0.51 14.08 -5.44
C SER A 158 1.61 13.09 -5.84
N PHE A 159 1.28 11.81 -5.84
CA PHE A 159 2.23 10.76 -6.21
C PHE A 159 2.67 10.83 -7.70
N ARG A 160 1.91 11.54 -8.54
CA ARG A 160 2.27 11.80 -9.94
C ARG A 160 3.51 12.69 -10.10
N GLU A 161 3.85 13.47 -9.11
CA GLU A 161 5.02 14.36 -9.12
C GLU A 161 6.31 13.61 -8.74
N PHE A 162 6.19 12.42 -8.16
CA PHE A 162 7.30 11.61 -7.69
C PHE A 162 8.36 11.30 -8.78
N PRO A 163 7.99 10.97 -10.04
CA PRO A 163 8.99 10.74 -11.09
C PRO A 163 9.89 11.96 -11.38
N ASN A 164 9.35 13.17 -11.32
CA ASN A 164 10.15 14.38 -11.53
C ASN A 164 11.16 14.57 -10.40
N TRP A 165 10.71 14.37 -9.17
CA TRP A 165 11.61 14.40 -8.02
C TRP A 165 12.72 13.32 -8.12
N VAL A 166 12.42 12.11 -8.59
CA VAL A 166 13.43 11.05 -8.78
C VAL A 166 14.49 11.46 -9.79
N LYS A 167 14.13 12.17 -10.86
CA LYS A 167 15.11 12.71 -11.84
C LYS A 167 16.08 13.68 -11.17
N GLU A 168 15.58 14.58 -10.34
CA GLU A 168 16.42 15.52 -9.60
C GLU A 168 17.29 14.81 -8.56
N PHE A 169 16.72 13.85 -7.84
CA PHE A 169 17.42 13.03 -6.85
C PHE A 169 18.55 12.23 -7.50
N LYS A 170 18.31 11.62 -8.65
CA LYS A 170 19.30 10.88 -9.43
C LYS A 170 20.54 11.70 -9.77
N ASN A 171 20.35 12.97 -10.04
CA ASN A 171 21.46 13.89 -10.36
C ASN A 171 22.34 14.20 -9.14
N LYS A 172 21.75 14.15 -7.95
CA LYS A 172 22.46 14.41 -6.67
C LYS A 172 23.21 13.19 -6.15
N ILE A 173 22.70 11.99 -6.41
CA ILE A 173 23.27 10.71 -5.94
C ILE A 173 24.05 10.05 -7.09
N LYS A 174 25.39 10.18 -7.03
CA LYS A 174 26.28 9.63 -8.07
C LYS A 174 26.41 8.10 -7.97
N ASP A 175 26.55 7.57 -6.75
CA ASP A 175 26.66 6.14 -6.55
C ASP A 175 25.28 5.46 -6.60
N LYS A 176 25.07 4.66 -7.62
CA LYS A 176 23.83 3.91 -7.84
C LYS A 176 23.69 2.68 -6.94
N ASN A 177 24.75 2.31 -6.23
CA ASN A 177 24.75 1.24 -5.23
C ASN A 177 24.38 1.73 -3.83
N THR A 178 24.17 3.03 -3.64
CA THR A 178 23.68 3.58 -2.37
C THR A 178 22.41 2.85 -1.92
N LYS A 179 22.38 2.45 -0.66
CA LYS A 179 21.20 1.80 -0.07
C LYS A 179 20.09 2.81 0.12
N ILE A 180 18.93 2.55 -0.47
CA ILE A 180 17.74 3.42 -0.39
C ILE A 180 16.61 2.65 0.24
N ALA A 181 16.08 3.15 1.35
CA ALA A 181 14.94 2.61 2.07
C ALA A 181 13.72 3.52 1.87
N MET A 182 12.64 2.98 1.35
CA MET A 182 11.44 3.77 1.05
C MET A 182 10.25 3.29 1.88
N TYR A 183 9.37 4.19 2.27
CA TYR A 183 8.15 3.84 2.98
C TYR A 183 6.97 4.72 2.58
N CYS A 184 5.77 4.20 2.77
CA CYS A 184 4.51 4.94 2.66
C CYS A 184 3.52 4.45 3.71
N THR A 185 2.29 4.93 3.69
CA THR A 185 1.27 4.57 4.67
C THR A 185 0.91 3.09 4.60
N GLY A 186 0.57 2.58 3.43
CA GLY A 186 0.01 1.23 3.23
C GLY A 186 0.87 0.26 2.45
N GLY A 187 2.02 0.67 1.91
CA GLY A 187 2.93 -0.17 1.11
C GLY A 187 2.74 -0.04 -0.42
N ILE A 188 1.53 0.24 -0.91
CA ILE A 188 1.23 0.20 -2.35
C ILE A 188 2.04 1.21 -3.19
N ARG A 189 2.26 2.44 -2.69
CA ARG A 189 3.06 3.45 -3.42
C ARG A 189 4.52 3.00 -3.53
N CYS A 190 5.04 2.33 -2.49
CA CYS A 190 6.42 1.85 -2.49
C CYS A 190 6.68 0.77 -3.54
N GLU A 191 5.69 -0.04 -3.87
CA GLU A 191 5.82 -0.98 -4.99
C GLU A 191 6.23 -0.24 -6.28
N LYS A 192 5.52 0.83 -6.62
CA LYS A 192 5.81 1.63 -7.82
C LYS A 192 7.03 2.53 -7.68
N SER A 193 7.22 3.17 -6.53
CA SER A 193 8.36 4.07 -6.35
C SER A 193 9.69 3.33 -6.35
N THR A 194 9.77 2.15 -5.76
CA THR A 194 10.98 1.34 -5.81
C THR A 194 11.22 0.76 -7.21
N SER A 195 10.16 0.37 -7.92
CA SER A 195 10.24 -0.04 -9.32
C SER A 195 10.84 1.07 -10.20
N LEU A 196 10.36 2.31 -10.03
CA LEU A 196 10.90 3.47 -10.72
C LEU A 196 12.37 3.70 -10.38
N MET A 197 12.74 3.66 -9.09
CA MET A 197 14.13 3.82 -8.67
C MET A 197 15.07 2.80 -9.31
N LYS A 198 14.66 1.53 -9.35
CA LYS A 198 15.43 0.48 -10.03
C LYS A 198 15.53 0.72 -11.54
N LYS A 199 14.43 1.16 -12.19
CA LYS A 199 14.43 1.57 -13.60
C LYS A 199 15.41 2.72 -13.88
N GLU A 200 15.56 3.65 -12.92
CA GLU A 200 16.50 4.76 -13.00
C GLU A 200 17.96 4.38 -12.67
N GLY A 201 18.21 3.09 -12.42
CA GLY A 201 19.54 2.50 -12.29
C GLY A 201 20.03 2.31 -10.86
N PHE A 202 19.23 2.60 -9.84
CA PHE A 202 19.58 2.29 -8.45
C PHE A 202 19.44 0.77 -8.20
N THR A 203 20.45 0.14 -7.61
CA THR A 203 20.51 -1.32 -7.43
C THR A 203 20.00 -1.76 -6.06
N ASN A 204 20.37 -1.05 -5.00
CA ASN A 204 20.05 -1.39 -3.62
C ASN A 204 18.83 -0.60 -3.10
N VAL A 205 17.65 -0.98 -3.57
CA VAL A 205 16.39 -0.30 -3.27
C VAL A 205 15.48 -1.21 -2.44
N TYR A 206 15.06 -0.72 -1.29
CA TYR A 206 14.29 -1.44 -0.29
C TYR A 206 13.03 -0.68 0.08
N HIS A 207 12.00 -1.37 0.57
CA HIS A 207 10.81 -0.72 1.10
C HIS A 207 10.19 -1.45 2.29
N LEU A 208 9.54 -0.68 3.17
CA LEU A 208 8.86 -1.20 4.34
C LEU A 208 7.65 -2.05 3.93
N GLU A 209 7.70 -3.34 4.24
CA GLU A 209 6.60 -4.27 3.98
C GLU A 209 5.32 -3.82 4.71
N GLY A 210 4.26 -3.61 3.95
CA GLY A 210 2.97 -3.18 4.49
C GLY A 210 2.90 -1.74 4.99
N GLY A 211 3.98 -0.96 4.87
CA GLY A 211 4.05 0.46 5.24
C GLY A 211 3.95 0.73 6.74
N ILE A 212 3.79 2.00 7.10
CA ILE A 212 3.70 2.46 8.49
C ILE A 212 2.56 1.77 9.25
N LEU A 213 1.44 1.48 8.60
CA LEU A 213 0.31 0.84 9.26
C LEU A 213 0.66 -0.55 9.80
N LYS A 214 1.47 -1.34 9.07
CA LYS A 214 1.92 -2.66 9.55
C LYS A 214 2.94 -2.52 10.67
N LEU A 215 3.85 -1.56 10.56
CA LEU A 215 4.83 -1.25 11.61
C LEU A 215 4.16 -0.81 12.92
N SER A 216 3.14 0.04 12.85
CA SER A 216 2.40 0.52 14.03
C SER A 216 1.72 -0.61 14.81
N LEU A 217 1.22 -1.64 14.11
CA LEU A 217 0.58 -2.80 14.75
C LEU A 217 1.58 -3.60 15.60
N ILE A 218 2.85 -3.69 15.21
CA ILE A 218 3.89 -4.38 15.97
C ILE A 218 4.20 -3.63 17.26
N HIS A 219 4.34 -2.30 17.22
CA HIS A 219 4.59 -1.48 18.39
C HIS A 219 3.45 -1.47 19.40
N ILE A 220 2.20 -1.66 18.97
CA ILE A 220 1.03 -1.79 19.86
C ILE A 220 0.99 -3.17 20.53
N SER A 221 1.55 -4.20 19.91
CA SER A 221 1.53 -5.60 20.39
C SER A 221 2.68 -5.94 21.33
N GLU A 222 3.75 -5.14 21.38
CA GLU A 222 4.80 -5.29 22.37
C GLU A 222 4.39 -4.59 23.69
N PRO A 223 4.24 -5.35 24.82
CA PRO A 223 4.07 -4.71 26.11
C PRO A 223 5.33 -3.87 26.37
N THR A 224 5.14 -2.58 26.64
CA THR A 224 6.21 -1.70 27.13
C THR A 224 6.86 -2.38 28.34
N ARG A 225 8.09 -2.88 28.19
CA ARG A 225 8.91 -3.25 29.34
C ARG A 225 9.07 -2.02 30.21
N PRO A 226 8.74 -2.09 31.50
CA PRO A 226 9.06 -0.99 32.40
C PRO A 226 10.58 -0.79 32.37
N PRO A 227 11.05 0.46 32.51
CA PRO A 227 12.49 0.70 32.63
C PRO A 227 13.01 -0.05 33.86
N GLU A 228 14.07 -0.81 33.68
CA GLU A 228 14.82 -1.42 34.78
C GLU A 228 15.47 -0.33 35.63
#